data_b42413440510dc9f1c2d6732bdce0192
#
_entry.id   b42413440510dc9f1c2d6732bdce0192
#
_cell.length_a   1.000
_cell.length_b   1.000
_cell.length_c   1.000
_cell.angle_alpha   90.00
_cell.angle_beta   90.00
_cell.angle_gamma   90.00
#
_symmetry.space_group_name_H-M   'P 1'
#
loop_
_entity.id
_entity.type
_entity.pdbx_description
1 polymer ?
#
loop_
_entity_poly.entity_id
_entity_poly.type
_entity_poly.pdbx_seq_one_letter_code
_entity_poly.pdbx_strand_id
1 'polypeptide(L)'
;MYFGLDPENIIVDENLEVKILNRDIPYQGYNNFINMWKALSGFEIDNKYNYIDYLNGGLDLLQNNHFLSSYVELNDVEQIKEQLAKDIKQYRELQANKYMSVTKTSYRNNKIVKIILSILFIAILIVSVVLGIKLTKSYKINQMQTYFIQEQYSDVISEANTISINDFTKADKYVIAYSYVKLETLPQNVLSNLINNININSNEDFLDYWVYLARNDFESANNEALSLNDQNLLVYSYLKEIDYITNSESYSSSEKDKKIKELEEKIKEAGYDVKG
;
A
#
# COMPACT_ATOMS: atom_id res chain seq x y z
N MET A 1 -16.46 22.25 65.16
CA MET A 1 -17.89 22.00 64.87
C MET A 1 -17.91 21.19 63.63
N TYR A 2 -18.48 19.98 63.64
CA TYR A 2 -18.56 19.13 62.45
C TYR A 2 -19.99 19.20 61.89
N PHE A 3 -20.14 19.21 60.57
CA PHE A 3 -21.41 19.32 59.87
C PHE A 3 -21.54 18.19 58.84
N GLY A 4 -22.74 17.95 58.35
CA GLY A 4 -23.00 16.90 57.37
C GLY A 4 -22.38 17.21 56.00
N LEU A 5 -21.65 16.24 55.46
CA LEU A 5 -21.04 16.29 54.11
C LEU A 5 -21.96 15.62 53.07
N ASP A 6 -23.20 16.13 52.97
CA ASP A 6 -24.09 15.73 51.91
C ASP A 6 -23.80 16.55 50.64
N PRO A 7 -23.69 15.96 49.43
CA PRO A 7 -23.46 16.71 48.19
C PRO A 7 -24.44 17.88 47.99
N GLU A 8 -25.72 17.71 48.36
CA GLU A 8 -26.73 18.77 48.23
C GLU A 8 -26.49 19.95 49.19
N ASN A 9 -25.69 19.75 50.24
CA ASN A 9 -25.36 20.78 51.22
C ASN A 9 -24.05 21.52 50.90
N ILE A 10 -23.34 21.13 49.84
CA ILE A 10 -22.02 21.68 49.48
C ILE A 10 -22.17 22.46 48.17
N ILE A 11 -21.76 23.70 48.15
CA ILE A 11 -21.68 24.52 46.94
C ILE A 11 -20.21 24.94 46.73
N VAL A 12 -19.77 24.91 45.48
CA VAL A 12 -18.51 25.52 45.06
C VAL A 12 -18.81 26.75 44.25
N ASP A 13 -18.32 27.92 44.69
CA ASP A 13 -18.55 29.17 43.99
C ASP A 13 -17.61 29.34 42.78
N GLU A 14 -17.75 30.45 42.02
CA GLU A 14 -16.98 30.76 40.83
C GLU A 14 -15.48 30.88 41.11
N ASN A 15 -15.07 31.13 42.33
CA ASN A 15 -13.70 31.23 42.79
C ASN A 15 -13.13 29.86 43.27
N LEU A 16 -13.92 28.79 43.15
CA LEU A 16 -13.64 27.46 43.67
C LEU A 16 -13.60 27.39 45.19
N GLU A 17 -14.29 28.32 45.88
CA GLU A 17 -14.43 28.28 47.33
C GLU A 17 -15.62 27.40 47.71
N VAL A 18 -15.41 26.48 48.66
CA VAL A 18 -16.42 25.57 49.17
C VAL A 18 -17.26 26.25 50.22
N LYS A 19 -18.58 26.28 50.02
CA LYS A 19 -19.57 26.83 50.96
C LYS A 19 -20.55 25.77 51.38
N ILE A 20 -20.88 25.76 52.69
CA ILE A 20 -21.87 24.85 53.28
C ILE A 20 -23.17 25.63 53.41
N LEU A 21 -24.23 25.12 52.78
CA LEU A 21 -25.56 25.77 52.75
C LEU A 21 -26.24 25.75 54.12
N ASN A 22 -26.28 24.58 54.74
CA ASN A 22 -26.92 24.40 56.02
C ASN A 22 -25.93 23.83 57.04
N ARG A 23 -25.68 24.57 58.12
CA ARG A 23 -24.79 24.18 59.23
C ARG A 23 -25.51 23.60 60.42
N ASP A 24 -26.85 23.58 60.39
CA ASP A 24 -27.71 23.14 61.51
C ASP A 24 -28.07 21.64 61.39
N ILE A 25 -27.50 20.91 60.46
CA ILE A 25 -27.72 19.47 60.34
C ILE A 25 -27.14 18.76 61.56
N PRO A 26 -27.91 17.95 62.30
CA PRO A 26 -27.43 17.28 63.49
C PRO A 26 -26.24 16.38 63.19
N TYR A 27 -25.16 16.64 63.87
CA TYR A 27 -23.93 15.86 63.75
C TYR A 27 -23.95 14.63 64.67
N GLN A 28 -23.68 13.44 64.15
CA GLN A 28 -23.75 12.17 64.88
C GLN A 28 -22.36 11.64 65.38
N GLY A 29 -21.31 12.47 65.38
CA GLY A 29 -19.99 12.13 65.90
C GLY A 29 -18.89 12.12 64.85
N TYR A 30 -17.61 12.08 65.31
CA TYR A 30 -16.40 12.18 64.55
C TYR A 30 -16.27 11.07 63.46
N ASN A 31 -16.57 9.83 63.84
CA ASN A 31 -16.50 8.69 62.94
C ASN A 31 -17.50 8.79 61.79
N ASN A 32 -18.67 9.43 62.02
CA ASN A 32 -19.68 9.65 61.00
C ASN A 32 -19.19 10.68 59.96
N PHE A 33 -18.49 11.73 60.39
CA PHE A 33 -17.87 12.71 59.54
C PHE A 33 -16.87 12.06 58.56
N ILE A 34 -15.99 11.16 59.05
CA ILE A 34 -15.03 10.43 58.22
C ILE A 34 -15.74 9.55 57.17
N ASN A 35 -16.82 8.85 57.59
CA ASN A 35 -17.58 8.00 56.67
C ASN A 35 -18.32 8.84 55.61
N MET A 36 -18.89 9.98 55.97
CA MET A 36 -19.49 10.91 55.01
C MET A 36 -18.47 11.47 54.04
N TRP A 37 -17.24 11.80 54.51
CA TRP A 37 -16.17 12.25 53.64
C TRP A 37 -15.73 11.14 52.64
N LYS A 38 -15.62 9.92 53.11
CA LYS A 38 -15.32 8.75 52.24
C LYS A 38 -16.43 8.53 51.19
N ALA A 39 -17.70 8.60 51.60
CA ALA A 39 -18.82 8.46 50.69
C ALA A 39 -18.86 9.59 49.64
N LEU A 40 -18.60 10.84 50.05
CA LEU A 40 -18.49 11.97 49.12
C LEU A 40 -17.35 11.78 48.12
N SER A 41 -16.20 11.31 48.61
CA SER A 41 -15.05 11.02 47.73
C SER A 41 -15.36 9.91 46.71
N GLY A 42 -16.08 8.87 47.11
CA GLY A 42 -16.59 7.82 46.24
C GLY A 42 -17.52 8.36 45.16
N PHE A 43 -18.48 9.18 45.58
CA PHE A 43 -19.44 9.80 44.67
C PHE A 43 -18.78 10.72 43.64
N GLU A 44 -17.87 11.60 44.05
CA GLU A 44 -17.23 12.58 43.17
C GLU A 44 -16.17 11.96 42.24
N ILE A 45 -15.42 10.93 42.70
CA ILE A 45 -14.29 10.39 41.98
C ILE A 45 -14.65 9.15 41.12
N ASP A 46 -15.40 8.19 41.71
CA ASP A 46 -15.76 6.95 41.02
C ASP A 46 -17.06 7.09 40.22
N ASN A 47 -18.01 7.83 40.74
CA ASN A 47 -19.31 8.19 40.14
C ASN A 47 -20.12 6.98 39.60
N LYS A 48 -19.90 5.79 40.19
CA LYS A 48 -20.64 4.56 39.80
C LYS A 48 -21.94 4.38 40.57
N TYR A 49 -21.95 4.87 41.78
CA TYR A 49 -23.07 4.75 42.72
C TYR A 49 -23.45 6.12 43.24
N ASN A 50 -24.65 6.26 43.78
CA ASN A 50 -25.06 7.50 44.43
C ASN A 50 -24.38 7.67 45.82
N TYR A 51 -24.43 8.88 46.36
CA TYR A 51 -23.81 9.19 47.64
C TYR A 51 -24.31 8.29 48.81
N ILE A 52 -25.62 8.00 48.84
CA ILE A 52 -26.23 7.14 49.85
C ILE A 52 -25.74 5.70 49.77
N ASP A 53 -25.51 5.21 48.54
CA ASP A 53 -24.95 3.86 48.34
C ASP A 53 -23.54 3.78 48.88
N TYR A 54 -22.68 4.77 48.61
CA TYR A 54 -21.35 4.84 49.20
C TYR A 54 -21.37 4.98 50.73
N LEU A 55 -22.31 5.73 51.26
CA LEU A 55 -22.44 5.93 52.71
C LEU A 55 -22.86 4.62 53.41
N ASN A 56 -23.77 3.86 52.82
CA ASN A 56 -24.30 2.61 53.36
C ASN A 56 -23.48 1.38 52.98
N GLY A 57 -22.96 1.34 51.78
CA GLY A 57 -22.12 0.24 51.26
C GLY A 57 -20.66 0.27 51.76
N GLY A 58 -20.27 1.42 52.29
CA GLY A 58 -19.04 1.59 53.04
C GLY A 58 -17.77 1.27 52.25
N LEU A 59 -16.86 0.58 52.94
CA LEU A 59 -15.50 0.33 52.48
C LEU A 59 -15.41 -0.55 51.25
N ASP A 60 -16.33 -1.48 51.06
CA ASP A 60 -16.27 -2.45 49.95
C ASP A 60 -16.43 -1.77 48.58
N LEU A 61 -17.22 -0.72 48.52
CA LEU A 61 -17.41 0.05 47.27
C LEU A 61 -16.16 0.86 46.91
N LEU A 62 -15.44 1.39 47.89
CA LEU A 62 -14.22 2.18 47.69
C LEU A 62 -13.02 1.30 47.32
N GLN A 63 -12.93 0.07 47.83
CA GLN A 63 -11.84 -0.87 47.57
C GLN A 63 -11.73 -1.22 46.08
N ASN A 64 -12.83 -1.20 45.34
CA ASN A 64 -12.87 -1.52 43.92
C ASN A 64 -12.23 -0.44 43.02
N ASN A 65 -11.96 0.74 43.53
CA ASN A 65 -11.31 1.82 42.82
C ASN A 65 -9.87 1.99 43.31
N HIS A 66 -8.89 1.86 42.43
CA HIS A 66 -7.47 1.90 42.74
C HIS A 66 -7.03 3.15 43.49
N PHE A 67 -7.64 4.31 43.20
CA PHE A 67 -7.34 5.58 43.86
C PHE A 67 -7.99 5.62 45.23
N LEU A 68 -9.30 5.31 45.32
CA LEU A 68 -10.09 5.39 46.54
C LEU A 68 -9.73 4.31 47.59
N SER A 69 -9.12 3.21 47.16
CA SER A 69 -8.67 2.15 48.04
C SER A 69 -7.68 2.63 49.13
N SER A 70 -6.92 3.68 48.81
CA SER A 70 -5.96 4.28 49.75
C SER A 70 -6.66 5.03 50.91
N TYR A 71 -7.93 5.37 50.77
CA TYR A 71 -8.74 6.12 51.78
C TYR A 71 -9.52 5.19 52.72
N VAL A 72 -9.63 3.91 52.39
CA VAL A 72 -10.48 2.96 53.11
C VAL A 72 -10.10 2.87 54.60
N GLU A 73 -8.81 2.81 54.87
CA GLU A 73 -8.27 2.59 56.25
C GLU A 73 -8.08 3.92 57.01
N LEU A 74 -8.23 5.07 56.37
CA LEU A 74 -8.05 6.37 57.03
C LEU A 74 -9.18 6.65 58.00
N ASN A 75 -8.86 6.88 59.28
CA ASN A 75 -9.83 7.10 60.33
C ASN A 75 -9.61 8.42 61.07
N ASP A 76 -8.73 9.25 60.60
CA ASP A 76 -8.40 10.54 61.17
C ASP A 76 -8.28 11.61 60.09
N VAL A 77 -8.72 12.85 60.40
CA VAL A 77 -8.70 14.01 59.50
C VAL A 77 -7.29 14.38 59.09
N GLU A 78 -6.29 14.25 59.98
CA GLU A 78 -4.91 14.55 59.63
C GLU A 78 -4.33 13.53 58.64
N GLN A 79 -4.65 12.25 58.80
CA GLN A 79 -4.28 11.21 57.83
C GLN A 79 -4.89 11.48 56.45
N ILE A 80 -6.14 11.89 56.43
CA ILE A 80 -6.85 12.29 55.18
C ILE A 80 -6.13 13.45 54.48
N LYS A 81 -5.77 14.49 55.25
CA LYS A 81 -5.05 15.66 54.72
C LYS A 81 -3.68 15.28 54.13
N GLU A 82 -2.93 14.43 54.85
CA GLU A 82 -1.63 13.96 54.40
C GLU A 82 -1.74 13.14 53.11
N GLN A 83 -2.69 12.22 53.02
CA GLN A 83 -2.92 11.41 51.85
C GLN A 83 -3.36 12.29 50.64
N LEU A 84 -4.30 13.22 50.84
CA LEU A 84 -4.70 14.17 49.81
C LEU A 84 -3.52 15.03 49.32
N ALA A 85 -2.68 15.53 50.21
CA ALA A 85 -1.50 16.31 49.82
C ALA A 85 -0.52 15.47 48.96
N LYS A 86 -0.33 14.20 49.30
CA LYS A 86 0.47 13.24 48.55
C LYS A 86 -0.13 13.00 47.15
N ASP A 87 -1.43 12.73 47.08
CA ASP A 87 -2.12 12.45 45.83
C ASP A 87 -2.15 13.66 44.90
N ILE A 88 -2.37 14.85 45.43
CA ILE A 88 -2.30 16.12 44.66
C ILE A 88 -0.90 16.35 44.12
N LYS A 89 0.13 16.09 44.92
CA LYS A 89 1.53 16.20 44.47
C LYS A 89 1.80 15.22 43.35
N GLN A 90 1.44 13.95 43.53
CA GLN A 90 1.60 12.91 42.51
C GLN A 90 0.86 13.24 41.20
N TYR A 91 -0.38 13.74 41.31
CA TYR A 91 -1.17 14.15 40.16
C TYR A 91 -0.52 15.32 39.41
N ARG A 92 0.00 16.33 40.14
CA ARG A 92 0.72 17.46 39.53
C ARG A 92 2.02 17.01 38.84
N GLU A 93 2.76 16.09 39.43
CA GLU A 93 3.96 15.52 38.83
C GLU A 93 3.61 14.70 37.56
N LEU A 94 2.55 13.92 37.60
CA LEU A 94 2.04 13.19 36.43
C LEU A 94 1.59 14.14 35.32
N GLN A 95 0.88 15.22 35.67
CA GLN A 95 0.47 16.25 34.71
C GLN A 95 1.69 16.95 34.10
N ALA A 96 2.65 17.34 34.89
CA ALA A 96 3.87 17.99 34.42
C ALA A 96 4.71 17.12 33.51
N ASN A 97 4.78 15.81 33.78
CA ASN A 97 5.66 14.87 33.08
C ASN A 97 4.98 14.13 31.92
N LYS A 98 3.67 13.89 32.00
CA LYS A 98 2.90 13.15 30.96
C LYS A 98 2.09 14.01 30.02
N TYR A 99 1.66 15.18 30.45
CA TYR A 99 0.74 16.00 29.69
C TYR A 99 1.32 17.39 29.47
N MET A 100 1.48 17.76 28.21
CA MET A 100 1.80 19.13 27.83
C MET A 100 0.49 19.85 27.49
N SER A 101 0.20 20.95 28.15
CA SER A 101 -0.96 21.76 27.79
C SER A 101 -0.66 22.47 26.47
N VAL A 102 -1.40 22.10 25.41
CA VAL A 102 -1.31 22.77 24.10
C VAL A 102 -2.63 23.49 23.80
N THR A 103 -2.55 24.66 23.23
CA THR A 103 -3.74 25.38 22.80
C THR A 103 -4.50 24.57 21.74
N LYS A 104 -5.82 24.63 21.73
CA LYS A 104 -6.68 23.94 20.75
C LYS A 104 -6.28 24.26 19.31
N THR A 105 -5.84 25.49 19.04
CA THR A 105 -5.36 25.94 17.73
C THR A 105 -4.04 25.28 17.35
N SER A 106 -3.08 25.21 18.28
CA SER A 106 -1.79 24.53 18.04
C SER A 106 -1.97 23.03 17.76
N TYR A 107 -2.83 22.37 18.54
CA TYR A 107 -3.15 20.96 18.32
C TYR A 107 -3.76 20.72 16.94
N ARG A 108 -4.74 21.55 16.52
CA ARG A 108 -5.38 21.48 15.21
C ARG A 108 -4.37 21.71 14.08
N ASN A 109 -3.54 22.73 14.20
CA ASN A 109 -2.53 23.04 13.20
C ASN A 109 -1.49 21.90 13.06
N ASN A 110 -1.00 21.35 14.17
CA ASN A 110 -0.09 20.21 14.15
C ASN A 110 -0.73 18.96 13.51
N LYS A 111 -2.03 18.73 13.74
CA LYS A 111 -2.76 17.63 13.09
C LYS A 111 -2.86 17.85 11.58
N ILE A 112 -3.18 19.07 11.12
CA ILE A 112 -3.24 19.42 9.70
C ILE A 112 -1.85 19.25 9.04
N VAL A 113 -0.80 19.76 9.66
CA VAL A 113 0.58 19.62 9.16
C VAL A 113 0.96 18.16 9.02
N LYS A 114 0.65 17.30 10.00
CA LYS A 114 0.91 15.86 9.91
C LYS A 114 0.18 15.20 8.74
N ILE A 115 -1.09 15.57 8.50
CA ILE A 115 -1.86 15.07 7.37
C ILE A 115 -1.22 15.49 6.04
N ILE A 116 -0.86 16.77 5.90
CA ILE A 116 -0.20 17.29 4.69
C ILE A 116 1.13 16.56 4.44
N LEU A 117 1.95 16.38 5.47
CA LEU A 117 3.23 15.65 5.36
C LEU A 117 3.02 14.19 4.95
N SER A 118 1.97 13.52 5.47
CA SER A 118 1.64 12.16 5.09
C SER A 118 1.23 12.05 3.62
N ILE A 119 0.42 12.99 3.13
CA ILE A 119 0.02 13.06 1.71
C ILE A 119 1.24 13.30 0.83
N LEU A 120 2.11 14.24 1.21
CA LEU A 120 3.34 14.54 0.48
C LEU A 120 4.28 13.32 0.42
N PHE A 121 4.41 12.60 1.52
CA PHE A 121 5.22 11.39 1.59
C PHE A 121 4.69 10.29 0.62
N ILE A 122 3.37 10.09 0.60
CA ILE A 122 2.74 9.14 -0.35
C ILE A 122 2.98 9.58 -1.80
N ALA A 123 2.84 10.87 -2.10
CA ALA A 123 3.10 11.40 -3.43
C ALA A 123 4.56 11.16 -3.88
N ILE A 124 5.53 11.39 -2.99
CA ILE A 124 6.95 11.11 -3.25
C ILE A 124 7.18 9.62 -3.52
N LEU A 125 6.55 8.72 -2.77
CA LEU A 125 6.64 7.27 -3.00
C LEU A 125 6.13 6.88 -4.38
N ILE A 126 4.96 7.40 -4.79
CA ILE A 126 4.39 7.14 -6.13
C ILE A 126 5.35 7.61 -7.22
N VAL A 127 5.86 8.84 -7.11
CA VAL A 127 6.82 9.38 -8.08
C VAL A 127 8.09 8.54 -8.14
N SER A 128 8.61 8.09 -6.99
CA SER A 128 9.81 7.24 -6.93
C SER A 128 9.61 5.90 -7.63
N VAL A 129 8.45 5.26 -7.46
CA VAL A 129 8.11 4.01 -8.15
C VAL A 129 8.03 4.21 -9.67
N VAL A 130 7.34 5.26 -10.11
CA VAL A 130 7.20 5.58 -11.55
C VAL A 130 8.57 5.87 -12.18
N LEU A 131 9.42 6.63 -11.50
CA LEU A 131 10.79 6.90 -11.96
C LEU A 131 11.62 5.62 -12.01
N GLY A 132 11.52 4.75 -11.01
CA GLY A 132 12.20 3.46 -10.98
C GLY A 132 11.85 2.59 -12.18
N ILE A 133 10.56 2.47 -12.51
CA ILE A 133 10.09 1.73 -13.70
C ILE A 133 10.66 2.32 -14.99
N LYS A 134 10.61 3.65 -15.14
CA LYS A 134 11.15 4.33 -16.34
C LYS A 134 12.66 4.15 -16.48
N LEU A 135 13.41 4.26 -15.39
CA LEU A 135 14.86 4.07 -15.40
C LEU A 135 15.24 2.64 -15.76
N THR A 136 14.55 1.64 -15.18
CA THR A 136 14.80 0.22 -15.50
C THR A 136 14.51 -0.05 -16.97
N LYS A 137 13.42 0.47 -17.53
CA LYS A 137 13.10 0.34 -18.95
C LYS A 137 14.16 0.99 -19.84
N SER A 138 14.53 2.23 -19.54
CA SER A 138 15.59 2.93 -20.30
C SER A 138 16.91 2.19 -20.25
N TYR A 139 17.27 1.62 -19.10
CA TYR A 139 18.47 0.80 -18.96
C TYR A 139 18.43 -0.42 -19.88
N LYS A 140 17.31 -1.15 -19.91
CA LYS A 140 17.13 -2.33 -20.77
C LYS A 140 17.19 -1.99 -22.26
N ILE A 141 16.56 -0.90 -22.68
CA ILE A 141 16.64 -0.43 -24.07
C ILE A 141 18.09 -0.10 -24.44
N ASN A 142 18.83 0.61 -23.59
CA ASN A 142 20.22 0.92 -23.83
C ASN A 142 21.09 -0.35 -23.90
N GLN A 143 20.81 -1.34 -23.07
CA GLN A 143 21.49 -2.62 -23.06
C GLN A 143 21.23 -3.39 -24.36
N MET A 144 19.97 -3.46 -24.82
CA MET A 144 19.57 -4.03 -26.10
C MET A 144 20.29 -3.37 -27.28
N GLN A 145 20.39 -2.04 -27.31
CA GLN A 145 21.11 -1.29 -28.33
C GLN A 145 22.63 -1.57 -28.27
N THR A 146 23.17 -1.76 -27.06
CA THR A 146 24.58 -2.13 -26.88
C THR A 146 24.86 -3.52 -27.46
N TYR A 147 24.00 -4.50 -27.19
CA TYR A 147 24.08 -5.82 -27.77
C TYR A 147 24.01 -5.79 -29.32
N PHE A 148 23.16 -4.93 -29.87
CA PHE A 148 23.06 -4.76 -31.31
C PHE A 148 24.35 -4.25 -31.93
N ILE A 149 24.99 -3.24 -31.30
CA ILE A 149 26.31 -2.72 -31.76
C ILE A 149 27.40 -3.78 -31.68
N GLN A 150 27.28 -4.71 -30.71
CA GLN A 150 28.23 -5.83 -30.54
C GLN A 150 27.87 -7.03 -31.41
N GLU A 151 26.87 -6.94 -32.28
CA GLU A 151 26.34 -8.02 -33.13
C GLU A 151 25.87 -9.26 -32.34
N GLN A 152 25.50 -9.07 -31.05
CA GLN A 152 24.95 -10.11 -30.18
C GLN A 152 23.42 -10.18 -30.36
N TYR A 153 22.97 -10.63 -31.54
CA TYR A 153 21.58 -10.56 -31.95
C TYR A 153 20.62 -11.39 -31.06
N SER A 154 21.07 -12.52 -30.54
CA SER A 154 20.27 -13.34 -29.62
C SER A 154 20.00 -12.62 -28.28
N ASP A 155 21.00 -11.85 -27.80
CA ASP A 155 20.84 -11.08 -26.55
C ASP A 155 19.94 -9.87 -26.77
N VAL A 156 19.93 -9.27 -27.97
CA VAL A 156 18.96 -8.26 -28.38
C VAL A 156 17.52 -8.79 -28.22
N ILE A 157 17.24 -9.96 -28.80
CA ILE A 157 15.90 -10.57 -28.75
C ILE A 157 15.52 -10.93 -27.32
N SER A 158 16.45 -11.52 -26.57
CA SER A 158 16.21 -11.86 -25.15
C SER A 158 15.84 -10.64 -24.31
N GLU A 159 16.58 -9.54 -24.46
CA GLU A 159 16.29 -8.29 -23.73
C GLU A 159 14.98 -7.65 -24.21
N ALA A 160 14.73 -7.61 -25.50
CA ALA A 160 13.50 -7.11 -26.09
C ALA A 160 12.25 -7.81 -25.56
N ASN A 161 12.30 -9.12 -25.30
CA ASN A 161 11.17 -9.90 -24.78
C ASN A 161 10.73 -9.48 -23.37
N THR A 162 11.56 -8.73 -22.65
CA THR A 162 11.26 -8.24 -21.30
C THR A 162 10.57 -6.85 -21.28
N ILE A 163 10.43 -6.19 -22.44
CA ILE A 163 9.92 -4.82 -22.59
C ILE A 163 8.62 -4.87 -23.40
N SER A 164 7.62 -4.06 -23.08
CA SER A 164 6.39 -3.98 -23.89
C SER A 164 6.67 -3.40 -25.27
N ILE A 165 6.03 -3.90 -26.32
CA ILE A 165 6.18 -3.40 -27.69
C ILE A 165 5.80 -1.93 -27.82
N ASN A 166 4.79 -1.48 -27.08
CA ASN A 166 4.33 -0.09 -27.05
C ASN A 166 5.36 0.90 -26.46
N ASP A 167 6.41 0.36 -25.84
CA ASP A 167 7.47 1.14 -25.22
C ASP A 167 8.68 1.32 -26.14
N PHE A 168 8.69 0.64 -27.29
CA PHE A 168 9.74 0.76 -28.27
C PHE A 168 9.53 1.96 -29.18
N THR A 169 10.60 2.67 -29.42
CA THR A 169 10.65 3.62 -30.52
C THR A 169 10.79 2.86 -31.85
N LYS A 170 10.53 3.54 -32.97
CA LYS A 170 10.73 2.97 -34.30
C LYS A 170 12.17 2.48 -34.50
N ALA A 171 13.15 3.16 -33.90
CA ALA A 171 14.55 2.75 -33.94
C ALA A 171 14.79 1.44 -33.18
N ASP A 172 14.12 1.26 -32.02
CA ASP A 172 14.20 0.03 -31.25
C ASP A 172 13.56 -1.14 -31.99
N LYS A 173 12.39 -0.92 -32.61
CA LYS A 173 11.73 -1.92 -33.47
C LYS A 173 12.62 -2.34 -34.64
N TYR A 174 13.30 -1.39 -35.27
CA TYR A 174 14.31 -1.69 -36.32
C TYR A 174 15.45 -2.57 -35.79
N VAL A 175 16.00 -2.25 -34.62
CA VAL A 175 17.05 -3.03 -33.98
C VAL A 175 16.61 -4.47 -33.74
N ILE A 176 15.42 -4.68 -33.26
CA ILE A 176 14.84 -6.01 -33.00
C ILE A 176 14.58 -6.76 -34.30
N ALA A 177 13.88 -6.12 -35.25
CA ALA A 177 13.57 -6.70 -36.55
C ALA A 177 14.85 -7.17 -37.31
N TYR A 178 15.86 -6.31 -37.37
CA TYR A 178 17.12 -6.60 -37.97
C TYR A 178 17.82 -7.80 -37.27
N SER A 179 17.87 -7.79 -35.95
CA SER A 179 18.48 -8.83 -35.13
C SER A 179 17.79 -10.18 -35.33
N TYR A 180 16.45 -10.18 -35.33
CA TYR A 180 15.66 -11.40 -35.57
C TYR A 180 16.00 -12.01 -36.95
N VAL A 181 15.97 -11.19 -38.00
CA VAL A 181 16.26 -11.68 -39.38
C VAL A 181 17.71 -12.17 -39.51
N LYS A 182 18.67 -11.57 -38.79
CA LYS A 182 20.05 -12.01 -38.75
C LYS A 182 20.25 -13.40 -38.13
N LEU A 183 19.36 -13.78 -37.20
CA LEU A 183 19.36 -15.10 -36.55
C LEU A 183 18.68 -16.18 -37.40
N GLU A 184 17.97 -15.79 -38.46
CA GLU A 184 17.26 -16.74 -39.32
C GLU A 184 18.24 -17.56 -40.19
N THR A 185 17.94 -18.85 -40.27
CA THR A 185 18.70 -19.79 -41.12
C THR A 185 18.07 -19.81 -42.53
N LEU A 186 18.33 -18.76 -43.29
CA LEU A 186 17.82 -18.60 -44.66
C LEU A 186 18.92 -18.61 -45.69
N PRO A 187 18.63 -18.98 -46.98
CA PRO A 187 19.59 -18.82 -48.06
C PRO A 187 20.13 -17.39 -48.13
N GLN A 188 21.41 -17.21 -48.39
CA GLN A 188 22.10 -15.92 -48.31
C GLN A 188 21.48 -14.83 -49.17
N ASN A 189 20.97 -15.18 -50.36
CA ASN A 189 20.27 -14.24 -51.23
C ASN A 189 18.93 -13.74 -50.62
N VAL A 190 18.19 -14.63 -49.96
CA VAL A 190 16.91 -14.28 -49.25
C VAL A 190 17.19 -13.41 -48.04
N LEU A 191 18.17 -13.84 -47.22
CA LEU A 191 18.61 -13.10 -46.05
C LEU A 191 19.07 -11.69 -46.42
N SER A 192 19.89 -11.54 -47.46
CA SER A 192 20.36 -10.22 -47.90
C SER A 192 19.23 -9.34 -48.39
N ASN A 193 18.23 -9.89 -49.09
CA ASN A 193 17.06 -9.12 -49.54
C ASN A 193 16.19 -8.66 -48.35
N LEU A 194 15.95 -9.52 -47.37
CA LEU A 194 15.20 -9.16 -46.20
C LEU A 194 15.89 -8.04 -45.39
N ILE A 195 17.20 -8.19 -45.15
CA ILE A 195 17.99 -7.20 -44.42
C ILE A 195 17.99 -5.84 -45.14
N ASN A 196 18.10 -5.83 -46.47
CA ASN A 196 18.08 -4.58 -47.25
C ASN A 196 16.71 -3.87 -47.20
N ASN A 197 15.63 -4.60 -46.97
CA ASN A 197 14.27 -4.05 -46.82
C ASN A 197 13.98 -3.58 -45.41
N ILE A 198 14.69 -4.09 -44.41
CA ILE A 198 14.55 -3.66 -43.00
C ILE A 198 15.45 -2.46 -42.76
N ASN A 199 14.87 -1.29 -42.60
CA ASN A 199 15.62 -0.07 -42.30
C ASN A 199 14.77 0.84 -41.38
N ILE A 200 15.40 1.87 -40.81
CA ILE A 200 14.76 2.77 -39.85
C ILE A 200 13.57 3.55 -40.45
N ASN A 201 13.50 3.67 -41.76
CA ASN A 201 12.41 4.35 -42.50
C ASN A 201 11.31 3.38 -42.93
N SER A 202 11.44 2.08 -42.71
CA SER A 202 10.43 1.08 -43.03
C SER A 202 9.09 1.44 -42.39
N ASN A 203 7.97 0.93 -42.95
CA ASN A 203 6.65 1.06 -42.32
C ASN A 203 6.72 0.50 -40.90
N GLU A 204 6.04 1.14 -39.97
CA GLU A 204 6.05 0.72 -38.56
C GLU A 204 5.40 -0.65 -38.38
N ASP A 205 4.25 -0.91 -39.02
CA ASP A 205 3.56 -2.20 -39.03
C ASP A 205 4.47 -3.33 -39.55
N PHE A 206 5.33 -3.01 -40.56
CA PHE A 206 6.33 -3.96 -41.05
C PHE A 206 7.42 -4.28 -40.03
N LEU A 207 7.84 -3.29 -39.25
CA LEU A 207 8.80 -3.52 -38.16
C LEU A 207 8.14 -4.29 -37.01
N ASP A 208 6.88 -3.97 -36.68
CA ASP A 208 6.09 -4.65 -35.64
C ASP A 208 5.87 -6.12 -35.99
N TYR A 209 5.61 -6.45 -37.25
CA TYR A 209 5.55 -7.83 -37.73
C TYR A 209 6.77 -8.63 -37.29
N TRP A 210 7.99 -8.11 -37.52
CA TRP A 210 9.21 -8.79 -37.14
C TRP A 210 9.44 -8.85 -35.62
N VAL A 211 9.02 -7.83 -34.91
CA VAL A 211 9.06 -7.79 -33.44
C VAL A 211 8.12 -8.85 -32.86
N TYR A 212 6.94 -9.04 -33.41
CA TYR A 212 6.01 -10.09 -32.98
C TYR A 212 6.56 -11.48 -33.29
N LEU A 213 7.15 -11.69 -34.46
CA LEU A 213 7.81 -12.98 -34.75
C LEU A 213 8.93 -13.28 -33.77
N ALA A 214 9.77 -12.30 -33.44
CA ALA A 214 10.83 -12.45 -32.46
C ALA A 214 10.35 -12.86 -31.08
N ARG A 215 9.07 -12.61 -30.78
CA ARG A 215 8.39 -12.97 -29.52
C ARG A 215 7.60 -14.26 -29.60
N ASN A 216 7.56 -14.91 -30.74
CA ASN A 216 6.66 -16.01 -31.04
C ASN A 216 5.16 -15.65 -30.87
N ASP A 217 4.83 -14.35 -31.03
CA ASP A 217 3.45 -13.88 -31.06
C ASP A 217 2.92 -13.91 -32.50
N PHE A 218 2.64 -15.12 -32.96
CA PHE A 218 2.24 -15.39 -34.34
C PHE A 218 0.88 -14.78 -34.69
N GLU A 219 -0.05 -14.66 -33.72
CA GLU A 219 -1.34 -14.03 -33.93
C GLU A 219 -1.18 -12.56 -34.29
N SER A 220 -0.39 -11.82 -33.52
CA SER A 220 -0.11 -10.40 -33.80
C SER A 220 0.69 -10.24 -35.09
N ALA A 221 1.66 -11.08 -35.36
CA ALA A 221 2.41 -11.06 -36.62
C ALA A 221 1.51 -11.30 -37.84
N ASN A 222 0.58 -12.24 -37.76
CA ASN A 222 -0.41 -12.50 -38.81
C ASN A 222 -1.30 -11.28 -39.06
N ASN A 223 -1.73 -10.60 -38.01
CA ASN A 223 -2.55 -9.39 -38.12
C ASN A 223 -1.81 -8.25 -38.81
N GLU A 224 -0.53 -8.06 -38.51
CA GLU A 224 0.31 -7.08 -39.21
C GLU A 224 0.53 -7.45 -40.68
N ALA A 225 0.79 -8.73 -41.01
CA ALA A 225 0.90 -9.19 -42.37
C ALA A 225 -0.39 -8.94 -43.18
N LEU A 226 -1.55 -9.17 -42.58
CA LEU A 226 -2.85 -8.85 -43.18
C LEU A 226 -3.08 -7.35 -43.36
N SER A 227 -2.70 -6.53 -42.37
CA SER A 227 -2.76 -5.07 -42.48
C SER A 227 -1.90 -4.53 -43.61
N LEU A 228 -0.71 -5.09 -43.80
CA LEU A 228 0.18 -4.78 -44.89
C LEU A 228 -0.27 -5.33 -46.25
N ASN A 229 -1.30 -6.18 -46.27
CA ASN A 229 -1.74 -6.94 -47.44
C ASN A 229 -0.59 -7.69 -48.12
N ASP A 230 0.30 -8.23 -47.29
CA ASP A 230 1.47 -9.00 -47.74
C ASP A 230 1.30 -10.49 -47.41
N GLN A 231 0.93 -11.25 -48.44
CA GLN A 231 0.67 -12.67 -48.34
C GLN A 231 1.94 -13.50 -48.08
N ASN A 232 3.10 -12.98 -48.52
CA ASN A 232 4.38 -13.66 -48.28
C ASN A 232 4.76 -13.59 -46.80
N LEU A 233 4.56 -12.45 -46.14
CA LEU A 233 4.76 -12.30 -44.70
C LEU A 233 3.80 -13.21 -43.92
N LEU A 234 2.53 -13.27 -44.33
CA LEU A 234 1.52 -14.13 -43.68
C LEU A 234 1.94 -15.61 -43.75
N VAL A 235 2.33 -16.11 -44.96
CA VAL A 235 2.80 -17.49 -45.11
C VAL A 235 4.07 -17.73 -44.34
N TYR A 236 4.99 -16.77 -44.31
CA TYR A 236 6.22 -16.92 -43.54
C TYR A 236 5.95 -17.05 -42.05
N SER A 237 5.02 -16.29 -41.51
CA SER A 237 4.66 -16.42 -40.08
C SER A 237 4.01 -17.78 -39.77
N TYR A 238 3.15 -18.33 -40.65
CA TYR A 238 2.62 -19.68 -40.52
C TYR A 238 3.72 -20.74 -40.50
N LEU A 239 4.72 -20.62 -41.36
CA LEU A 239 5.87 -21.54 -41.36
C LEU A 239 6.66 -21.45 -40.06
N LYS A 240 6.87 -20.25 -39.52
CA LYS A 240 7.55 -20.07 -38.23
C LYS A 240 6.74 -20.61 -37.07
N GLU A 241 5.42 -20.49 -37.12
CA GLU A 241 4.49 -21.06 -36.11
C GLU A 241 4.55 -22.61 -36.16
N ILE A 242 4.58 -23.20 -37.34
CA ILE A 242 4.74 -24.67 -37.50
C ILE A 242 6.08 -25.13 -36.90
N ASP A 243 7.19 -24.42 -37.18
CA ASP A 243 8.51 -24.73 -36.63
C ASP A 243 8.48 -24.63 -35.07
N TYR A 244 7.90 -23.57 -34.53
CA TYR A 244 7.75 -23.40 -33.11
C TYR A 244 6.90 -24.53 -32.44
N ILE A 245 5.75 -24.89 -33.02
CA ILE A 245 4.89 -25.95 -32.50
C ILE A 245 5.63 -27.29 -32.55
N THR A 246 6.32 -27.56 -33.62
CA THR A 246 7.08 -28.80 -33.81
C THR A 246 8.13 -29.01 -32.72
N ASN A 247 8.87 -27.95 -32.39
CA ASN A 247 9.97 -27.98 -31.43
C ASN A 247 9.50 -27.72 -29.96
N SER A 248 8.28 -27.26 -29.76
CA SER A 248 7.77 -26.96 -28.42
C SER A 248 7.39 -28.24 -27.64
N GLU A 249 7.77 -28.30 -26.36
CA GLU A 249 7.35 -29.34 -25.43
C GLU A 249 5.99 -29.09 -24.81
N SER A 250 5.40 -27.92 -25.07
CA SER A 250 4.13 -27.48 -24.45
C SER A 250 2.89 -28.15 -25.06
N TYR A 251 3.02 -28.83 -26.21
CA TYR A 251 1.92 -29.48 -26.93
C TYR A 251 2.07 -30.99 -26.93
N SER A 252 0.97 -31.71 -26.75
CA SER A 252 0.93 -33.16 -27.01
C SER A 252 1.06 -33.45 -28.51
N SER A 253 1.48 -34.67 -28.88
CA SER A 253 1.65 -35.05 -30.30
C SER A 253 0.35 -34.84 -31.09
N SER A 254 -0.80 -35.18 -30.54
CA SER A 254 -2.11 -35.00 -31.19
C SER A 254 -2.49 -33.52 -31.39
N GLU A 255 -2.11 -32.65 -30.45
CA GLU A 255 -2.35 -31.21 -30.58
C GLU A 255 -1.40 -30.59 -31.63
N LYS A 256 -0.14 -31.05 -31.68
CA LYS A 256 0.82 -30.63 -32.71
C LYS A 256 0.28 -30.97 -34.09
N ASP A 257 -0.09 -32.24 -34.33
CA ASP A 257 -0.57 -32.71 -35.63
C ASP A 257 -1.81 -31.89 -36.09
N LYS A 258 -2.75 -31.62 -35.17
CA LYS A 258 -3.94 -30.85 -35.50
C LYS A 258 -3.60 -29.42 -35.89
N LYS A 259 -2.79 -28.72 -35.07
CA LYS A 259 -2.43 -27.29 -35.31
C LYS A 259 -1.58 -27.12 -36.57
N ILE A 260 -0.62 -28.01 -36.78
CA ILE A 260 0.22 -28.01 -38.00
C ILE A 260 -0.64 -28.19 -39.23
N LYS A 261 -1.58 -29.16 -39.22
CA LYS A 261 -2.49 -29.39 -40.34
C LYS A 261 -3.36 -28.17 -40.64
N GLU A 262 -3.87 -27.49 -39.64
CA GLU A 262 -4.64 -26.25 -39.80
C GLU A 262 -3.81 -25.14 -40.45
N LEU A 263 -2.54 -24.99 -40.06
CA LEU A 263 -1.64 -24.00 -40.65
C LEU A 263 -1.24 -24.36 -42.09
N GLU A 264 -0.99 -25.65 -42.38
CA GLU A 264 -0.72 -26.14 -43.75
C GLU A 264 -1.93 -25.92 -44.69
N GLU A 265 -3.18 -26.06 -44.20
CA GLU A 265 -4.37 -25.73 -44.97
C GLU A 265 -4.44 -24.23 -45.28
N LYS A 266 -4.14 -23.35 -44.32
CA LYS A 266 -4.06 -21.89 -44.54
C LYS A 266 -2.99 -21.50 -45.56
N ILE A 267 -1.82 -22.14 -45.53
CA ILE A 267 -0.72 -21.92 -46.50
C ILE A 267 -1.18 -22.32 -47.90
N LYS A 268 -1.89 -23.44 -48.06
CA LYS A 268 -2.46 -23.88 -49.32
C LYS A 268 -3.53 -22.94 -49.86
N GLU A 269 -4.43 -22.47 -48.99
CA GLU A 269 -5.44 -21.45 -49.33
C GLU A 269 -4.79 -20.15 -49.82
N ALA A 270 -3.63 -19.80 -49.28
CA ALA A 270 -2.78 -18.69 -49.75
C ALA A 270 -2.09 -18.95 -51.08
N GLY A 271 -2.22 -20.14 -51.70
CA GLY A 271 -1.66 -20.47 -53.00
C GLY A 271 -0.21 -21.01 -52.95
N TYR A 272 0.27 -21.39 -51.77
CA TYR A 272 1.63 -21.93 -51.60
C TYR A 272 1.59 -23.44 -51.31
N ASP A 273 2.63 -24.17 -51.74
CA ASP A 273 2.79 -25.59 -51.42
C ASP A 273 3.79 -25.77 -50.28
N VAL A 274 3.37 -26.49 -49.22
CA VAL A 274 4.20 -26.76 -48.03
C VAL A 274 5.28 -27.83 -48.33
N LYS A 275 5.24 -28.44 -49.51
CA LYS A 275 6.13 -29.52 -49.93
C LYS A 275 7.26 -29.02 -50.84
N GLY A 276 7.83 -27.86 -50.52
CA GLY A 276 9.00 -27.35 -51.23
C GLY A 276 10.26 -27.43 -50.41
#